data_94a65870cb813727e06905ae232ff652
#
_entry.id   94a65870cb813727e06905ae232ff652
#
_cell.length_a   1.000
_cell.length_b   1.000
_cell.length_c   1.000
_cell.angle_alpha   90.00
_cell.angle_beta   90.00
_cell.angle_gamma   90.00
#
_symmetry.space_group_name_H-M   'P 1'
#
loop_
_entity.id
_entity.type
_entity.pdbx_description
1 polymer ?
#
loop_
_entity_poly.entity_id
_entity_poly.type
_entity_poly.pdbx_seq_one_letter_code
_entity_poly.pdbx_strand_id
1 'polypeptide(L)'
;MKKLTEYRDMLRRQPLLYHLLLIAATMLALALAAHFGMQAGTRHGARRNVPDFAGMPLAEAQEAARSHDLKIVVNDSLYVPAYDGGIVLDQLPEGGVEVKPGRAVYVTINSFRQKMVAVPYVAGRSLRQAKNMLEIAGLGIDRLVYRADMATNYVLAEYCDGHEVTSRSRMEAEMGSGVTLHVGVQGGHGTTVTPRLAGYTLQQAKSRLWESGLNVGEVVFDEGINLLNQKDARVYAQSPGQERTAALGSAVDLRLTLDCTKSDRTRAEAEKAARGLAEERRRRERAEADSLAKLRLEEALTAPEAAPEAAAAGGDDRNEPDDEFFF
;
A
#
# COMPACT_ATOMS: atom_id res chain seq x y z
N MET A 1 31.87 76.05 -19.26
CA MET A 1 31.14 76.55 -18.09
C MET A 1 30.11 77.63 -18.40
N LYS A 2 30.35 78.53 -19.35
CA LYS A 2 29.40 79.65 -19.68
C LYS A 2 28.01 79.15 -20.21
N LYS A 3 27.94 78.09 -20.96
CA LYS A 3 26.67 77.62 -21.50
C LYS A 3 25.75 77.01 -20.43
N LEU A 4 26.27 76.42 -19.35
CA LEU A 4 25.48 75.89 -18.25
C LEU A 4 24.84 76.98 -17.38
N THR A 5 25.51 78.16 -17.24
CA THR A 5 24.99 79.32 -16.53
C THR A 5 23.87 79.99 -17.28
N GLU A 6 23.96 80.10 -18.63
CA GLU A 6 22.88 80.65 -19.45
C GLU A 6 21.62 79.79 -19.47
N TYR A 7 21.74 78.43 -19.50
CA TYR A 7 20.60 77.51 -19.38
C TYR A 7 19.94 77.63 -18.02
N ARG A 8 20.72 77.83 -16.95
CA ARG A 8 20.19 77.97 -15.59
C ARG A 8 19.41 79.26 -15.43
N ASP A 9 19.89 80.41 -16.04
CA ASP A 9 19.24 81.69 -15.93
C ASP A 9 17.99 81.78 -16.86
N MET A 10 17.95 81.06 -17.99
CA MET A 10 16.77 80.91 -18.82
C MET A 10 15.68 80.11 -18.16
N LEU A 11 16.02 78.99 -17.46
CA LEU A 11 15.09 78.11 -16.69
C LEU A 11 14.53 78.89 -15.46
N ARG A 12 15.29 79.81 -14.82
CA ARG A 12 14.81 80.66 -13.74
C ARG A 12 13.72 81.64 -14.12
N ARG A 13 13.63 82.04 -15.41
CA ARG A 13 12.56 82.91 -15.90
C ARG A 13 11.19 82.24 -16.05
N GLN A 14 11.15 80.90 -15.97
CA GLN A 14 9.90 80.09 -15.94
C GLN A 14 9.86 79.26 -14.67
N PRO A 15 9.38 79.79 -13.53
CA PRO A 15 9.47 79.12 -12.22
C PRO A 15 8.81 77.76 -12.20
N LEU A 16 7.72 77.56 -12.96
CA LEU A 16 7.02 76.25 -13.09
C LEU A 16 7.89 75.18 -13.71
N LEU A 17 8.58 75.46 -14.83
CA LEU A 17 9.48 74.52 -15.51
C LEU A 17 10.69 74.14 -14.65
N TYR A 18 11.25 75.13 -13.89
CA TYR A 18 12.35 74.88 -12.96
C TYR A 18 11.96 73.92 -11.83
N HIS A 19 10.80 74.14 -11.21
CA HIS A 19 10.32 73.27 -10.14
C HIS A 19 9.95 71.84 -10.69
N LEU A 20 9.37 71.75 -11.88
CA LEU A 20 9.09 70.52 -12.53
C LEU A 20 10.35 69.67 -12.83
N LEU A 21 11.40 70.31 -13.34
CA LEU A 21 12.71 69.69 -13.57
C LEU A 21 13.38 69.26 -12.26
N LEU A 22 13.25 70.11 -11.22
CA LEU A 22 13.82 69.78 -9.91
C LEU A 22 13.10 68.61 -9.26
N ILE A 23 11.77 68.52 -9.36
CA ILE A 23 10.98 67.37 -8.94
C ILE A 23 11.37 66.11 -9.75
N ALA A 24 11.49 66.22 -11.08
CA ALA A 24 11.91 65.13 -11.91
C ALA A 24 13.34 64.63 -11.58
N ALA A 25 14.26 65.56 -11.33
CA ALA A 25 15.62 65.20 -10.93
C ALA A 25 15.68 64.51 -9.53
N THR A 26 14.90 65.02 -8.56
CA THR A 26 14.81 64.39 -7.24
C THR A 26 14.14 63.02 -7.30
N MET A 27 13.08 62.86 -8.08
CA MET A 27 12.46 61.56 -8.32
C MET A 27 13.44 60.55 -8.96
N LEU A 28 14.19 61.01 -9.99
CA LEU A 28 15.21 60.19 -10.64
C LEU A 28 16.33 59.80 -9.67
N ALA A 29 16.81 60.77 -8.85
CA ALA A 29 17.84 60.49 -7.83
C ALA A 29 17.35 59.49 -6.77
N LEU A 30 16.11 59.61 -6.31
CA LEU A 30 15.48 58.66 -5.39
C LEU A 30 15.31 57.27 -6.03
N ALA A 31 14.89 57.22 -7.29
CA ALA A 31 14.74 55.96 -8.00
C ALA A 31 16.09 55.23 -8.19
N LEU A 32 17.16 55.99 -8.55
CA LEU A 32 18.51 55.46 -8.64
C LEU A 32 19.05 55.02 -7.26
N ALA A 33 18.86 55.81 -6.22
CA ALA A 33 19.24 55.42 -4.88
C ALA A 33 18.52 54.17 -4.38
N ALA A 34 17.23 54.07 -4.65
CA ALA A 34 16.44 52.85 -4.36
C ALA A 34 16.91 51.63 -5.18
N HIS A 35 17.20 51.83 -6.47
CA HIS A 35 17.71 50.78 -7.35
C HIS A 35 19.07 50.24 -6.86
N PHE A 36 20.04 51.12 -6.60
CA PHE A 36 21.36 50.71 -6.10
C PHE A 36 21.29 50.15 -4.68
N GLY A 37 20.45 50.73 -3.82
CA GLY A 37 20.22 50.23 -2.46
C GLY A 37 19.62 48.83 -2.47
N MET A 38 18.66 48.60 -3.34
CA MET A 38 18.05 47.27 -3.51
C MET A 38 19.05 46.26 -4.10
N GLN A 39 19.86 46.68 -5.07
CA GLN A 39 20.89 45.82 -5.69
C GLN A 39 22.01 45.45 -4.68
N ALA A 40 22.41 46.33 -3.82
CA ALA A 40 23.40 46.09 -2.75
C ALA A 40 22.81 45.24 -1.62
N GLY A 41 21.52 45.41 -1.26
CA GLY A 41 20.87 44.69 -0.16
C GLY A 41 20.41 43.28 -0.52
N THR A 42 20.07 43.05 -1.79
CA THR A 42 19.47 41.75 -2.21
C THR A 42 20.46 40.70 -2.70
N ARG A 43 21.78 40.98 -2.68
CA ARG A 43 22.82 40.07 -3.18
C ARG A 43 22.43 39.40 -4.50
N HIS A 44 21.91 40.16 -5.47
CA HIS A 44 21.56 39.68 -6.78
C HIS A 44 22.77 39.02 -7.44
N GLY A 45 22.62 37.73 -7.83
CA GLY A 45 23.65 36.92 -8.52
C GLY A 45 24.49 36.02 -7.64
N ALA A 46 24.39 36.10 -6.30
CA ALA A 46 25.04 35.12 -5.45
C ALA A 46 24.30 33.78 -5.54
N ARG A 47 25.00 32.78 -6.01
CA ARG A 47 24.47 31.38 -6.12
C ARG A 47 25.35 30.46 -5.31
N ARG A 48 24.76 29.39 -4.79
CA ARG A 48 25.44 28.33 -4.07
C ARG A 48 24.97 26.99 -4.63
N ASN A 49 25.88 26.08 -4.89
CA ASN A 49 25.54 24.69 -5.20
C ASN A 49 25.14 23.98 -3.93
N VAL A 50 24.03 23.27 -3.97
CA VAL A 50 23.58 22.37 -2.89
C VAL A 50 24.46 21.14 -2.91
N PRO A 51 25.20 20.81 -1.83
CA PRO A 51 25.90 19.53 -1.71
C PRO A 51 24.90 18.37 -1.72
N ASP A 52 25.37 17.18 -2.08
CA ASP A 52 24.62 15.95 -1.87
C ASP A 52 24.79 15.49 -0.43
N PHE A 53 23.70 15.49 0.32
CA PHE A 53 23.64 15.09 1.73
C PHE A 53 23.13 13.66 1.89
N ALA A 54 22.65 13.00 0.80
CA ALA A 54 22.12 11.64 0.88
C ALA A 54 23.16 10.67 1.41
N GLY A 55 22.77 9.85 2.37
CA GLY A 55 23.66 8.89 3.04
C GLY A 55 24.53 9.46 4.16
N MET A 56 24.52 10.78 4.40
CA MET A 56 25.28 11.40 5.49
C MET A 56 24.50 11.41 6.81
N PRO A 57 25.18 11.30 7.96
CA PRO A 57 24.59 11.62 9.25
C PRO A 57 24.10 13.07 9.30
N LEU A 58 22.95 13.33 9.92
CA LEU A 58 22.36 14.67 10.00
C LEU A 58 23.33 15.73 10.55
N ALA A 59 24.16 15.37 11.53
CA ALA A 59 25.13 16.28 12.10
C ALA A 59 26.18 16.76 11.07
N GLU A 60 26.71 15.83 10.29
CA GLU A 60 27.68 16.12 9.23
C GLU A 60 27.04 16.91 8.08
N ALA A 61 25.84 16.54 7.70
CA ALA A 61 25.06 17.27 6.69
C ALA A 61 24.79 18.72 7.12
N GLN A 62 24.48 18.94 8.40
CA GLN A 62 24.31 20.30 8.94
C GLN A 62 25.59 21.14 8.91
N GLU A 63 26.73 20.54 9.18
CA GLU A 63 28.03 21.22 9.12
C GLU A 63 28.42 21.54 7.68
N ALA A 64 28.26 20.58 6.78
CA ALA A 64 28.47 20.77 5.35
C ALA A 64 27.54 21.86 4.77
N ALA A 65 26.29 21.89 5.16
CA ALA A 65 25.35 22.96 4.72
C ALA A 65 25.79 24.35 5.21
N ARG A 66 26.22 24.46 6.47
CA ARG A 66 26.71 25.73 7.02
C ARG A 66 27.94 26.26 6.27
N SER A 67 28.87 25.38 5.87
CA SER A 67 30.04 25.76 5.08
C SER A 67 29.68 26.28 3.69
N HIS A 68 28.52 25.92 3.16
CA HIS A 68 27.97 26.41 1.88
C HIS A 68 26.93 27.54 2.04
N ASP A 69 26.82 28.14 3.24
CA ASP A 69 25.85 29.19 3.54
C ASP A 69 24.40 28.74 3.27
N LEU A 70 24.09 27.47 3.63
CA LEU A 70 22.79 26.83 3.53
C LEU A 70 22.27 26.43 4.91
N LYS A 71 20.97 26.15 5.02
CA LYS A 71 20.33 25.67 6.25
C LYS A 71 19.68 24.32 5.98
N ILE A 72 19.89 23.34 6.87
CA ILE A 72 19.13 22.10 6.84
C ILE A 72 17.91 22.21 7.73
N VAL A 73 16.78 21.76 7.20
CA VAL A 73 15.50 21.64 7.91
C VAL A 73 15.02 20.20 7.74
N VAL A 74 14.90 19.47 8.84
CA VAL A 74 14.27 18.15 8.82
C VAL A 74 12.78 18.34 8.59
N ASN A 75 12.29 17.89 7.45
CA ASN A 75 10.89 17.99 7.05
C ASN A 75 10.10 16.73 7.42
N ASP A 76 10.73 15.58 7.32
CA ASP A 76 10.09 14.28 7.55
C ASP A 76 11.10 13.26 8.09
N SER A 77 10.58 12.17 8.67
CA SER A 77 11.38 11.03 9.07
C SER A 77 10.67 9.74 8.67
N LEU A 78 11.41 8.84 8.02
CA LEU A 78 10.95 7.54 7.57
C LEU A 78 11.85 6.47 8.16
N TYR A 79 11.29 5.38 8.65
CA TYR A 79 12.08 4.26 9.12
C TYR A 79 12.43 3.31 7.96
N VAL A 80 13.70 3.18 7.67
CA VAL A 80 14.26 2.22 6.70
C VAL A 80 15.30 1.38 7.42
N PRO A 81 15.05 0.06 7.60
CA PRO A 81 15.95 -0.82 8.38
C PRO A 81 17.37 -0.93 7.82
N ALA A 82 17.59 -0.53 6.55
CA ALA A 82 18.89 -0.59 5.89
C ALA A 82 19.86 0.52 6.31
N TYR A 83 19.39 1.55 7.01
CA TYR A 83 20.19 2.70 7.43
C TYR A 83 20.09 2.92 8.92
N ASP A 84 21.16 3.43 9.51
CA ASP A 84 21.16 3.87 10.88
C ASP A 84 20.23 5.08 11.08
N GLY A 85 19.71 5.24 12.30
CA GLY A 85 18.88 6.39 12.64
C GLY A 85 19.62 7.72 12.47
N GLY A 86 18.96 8.72 11.92
CA GLY A 86 19.53 10.05 11.70
C GLY A 86 20.33 10.20 10.40
N ILE A 87 20.38 9.18 9.54
CA ILE A 87 20.95 9.30 8.20
C ILE A 87 19.97 10.05 7.30
N VAL A 88 20.48 10.96 6.47
CA VAL A 88 19.71 11.67 5.45
C VAL A 88 19.37 10.70 4.32
N LEU A 89 18.08 10.48 4.08
CA LEU A 89 17.58 9.57 3.04
C LEU A 89 17.31 10.29 1.72
N ASP A 90 16.82 11.54 1.82
CA ASP A 90 16.41 12.35 0.67
C ASP A 90 16.54 13.84 1.00
N GLN A 91 16.68 14.67 -0.02
CA GLN A 91 16.82 16.11 0.12
C GLN A 91 16.08 16.89 -0.98
N LEU A 92 15.60 18.07 -0.62
CA LEU A 92 15.01 19.03 -1.56
C LEU A 92 15.51 20.46 -1.22
N PRO A 93 16.22 21.17 -2.14
CA PRO A 93 16.61 20.79 -3.50
C PRO A 93 17.63 19.64 -3.58
N GLU A 94 17.64 18.95 -4.73
CA GLU A 94 18.62 17.91 -5.02
C GLU A 94 20.06 18.42 -5.01
N GLY A 95 21.03 17.51 -4.82
CA GLY A 95 22.44 17.82 -4.92
C GLY A 95 22.81 18.39 -6.30
N GLY A 96 23.70 19.39 -6.33
CA GLY A 96 24.12 20.07 -7.55
C GLY A 96 23.22 21.22 -8.03
N VAL A 97 22.05 21.41 -7.46
CA VAL A 97 21.14 22.52 -7.83
C VAL A 97 21.68 23.84 -7.29
N GLU A 98 21.63 24.90 -8.11
CA GLU A 98 22.00 26.24 -7.70
C GLU A 98 20.87 26.95 -6.93
N VAL A 99 21.17 27.43 -5.75
CA VAL A 99 20.22 28.14 -4.89
C VAL A 99 20.79 29.45 -4.36
N LYS A 100 19.95 30.29 -3.78
CA LYS A 100 20.40 31.52 -3.11
C LYS A 100 21.08 31.22 -1.77
N PRO A 101 22.07 31.99 -1.35
CA PRO A 101 22.65 31.91 -0.01
C PRO A 101 21.58 32.00 1.08
N GLY A 102 21.72 31.20 2.14
CA GLY A 102 20.75 31.13 3.23
C GLY A 102 19.50 30.30 2.93
N ARG A 103 19.42 29.65 1.74
CA ARG A 103 18.29 28.79 1.38
C ARG A 103 18.21 27.59 2.32
N ALA A 104 16.98 27.23 2.73
CA ALA A 104 16.72 25.98 3.43
C ALA A 104 16.73 24.82 2.46
N VAL A 105 17.46 23.75 2.81
CA VAL A 105 17.39 22.44 2.20
C VAL A 105 16.59 21.57 3.14
N TYR A 106 15.47 21.06 2.66
CA TYR A 106 14.60 20.17 3.40
C TYR A 106 15.12 18.75 3.23
N VAL A 107 15.28 18.03 4.33
CA VAL A 107 15.78 16.66 4.32
C VAL A 107 14.79 15.72 4.98
N THR A 108 14.70 14.51 4.44
CA THR A 108 14.05 13.37 5.08
C THR A 108 15.13 12.53 5.73
N ILE A 109 15.03 12.26 7.02
CA ILE A 109 16.00 11.46 7.76
C ILE A 109 15.46 10.08 8.08
N ASN A 110 16.37 9.12 8.28
CA ASN A 110 15.97 7.84 8.83
C ASN A 110 15.58 8.00 10.30
N SER A 111 14.42 7.48 10.68
CA SER A 111 13.97 7.48 12.07
C SER A 111 14.81 6.53 12.92
N PHE A 112 15.04 6.89 14.18
CA PHE A 112 15.76 6.04 15.15
C PHE A 112 14.92 4.84 15.60
N ARG A 113 13.61 4.91 15.46
CA ARG A 113 12.68 3.86 15.88
C ARG A 113 11.57 3.70 14.86
N GLN A 114 11.11 2.47 14.69
CA GLN A 114 9.93 2.18 13.91
C GLN A 114 8.70 2.80 14.58
N LYS A 115 7.72 3.22 13.76
CA LYS A 115 6.48 3.78 14.26
C LYS A 115 5.69 2.71 15.04
N MET A 116 5.31 3.03 16.28
CA MET A 116 4.41 2.19 17.06
C MET A 116 2.97 2.43 16.65
N VAL A 117 2.20 1.37 16.54
CA VAL A 117 0.77 1.40 16.21
C VAL A 117 0.00 0.55 17.22
N ALA A 118 -1.23 0.98 17.52
CA ALA A 118 -2.08 0.23 18.43
C ALA A 118 -2.53 -1.09 17.80
N VAL A 119 -2.43 -2.19 18.54
CA VAL A 119 -2.91 -3.51 18.12
C VAL A 119 -4.43 -3.57 18.28
N PRO A 120 -5.20 -3.71 17.18
CA PRO A 120 -6.65 -3.78 17.27
C PRO A 120 -7.09 -5.14 17.82
N TYR A 121 -8.08 -5.17 18.72
CA TYR A 121 -8.65 -6.42 19.22
C TYR A 121 -9.53 -7.08 18.13
N VAL A 122 -9.12 -8.28 17.68
CA VAL A 122 -9.77 -9.00 16.58
C VAL A 122 -10.37 -10.36 16.98
N ALA A 123 -10.21 -10.80 18.23
CA ALA A 123 -10.86 -12.03 18.70
C ALA A 123 -12.39 -11.91 18.60
N GLY A 124 -13.06 -12.99 18.22
CA GLY A 124 -14.50 -13.03 17.93
C GLY A 124 -14.88 -12.50 16.54
N ARG A 125 -13.92 -12.12 15.71
CA ARG A 125 -14.15 -11.69 14.31
C ARG A 125 -13.83 -12.84 13.34
N SER A 126 -14.40 -12.77 12.12
CA SER A 126 -13.97 -13.69 11.06
C SER A 126 -12.52 -13.42 10.68
N LEU A 127 -11.78 -14.44 10.24
CA LEU A 127 -10.38 -14.29 9.82
C LEU A 127 -10.20 -13.17 8.77
N ARG A 128 -11.14 -13.03 7.83
CA ARG A 128 -11.12 -11.96 6.83
C ARG A 128 -11.23 -10.56 7.45
N GLN A 129 -12.13 -10.39 8.41
CA GLN A 129 -12.28 -9.11 9.12
C GLN A 129 -11.05 -8.81 9.96
N ALA A 130 -10.54 -9.80 10.69
CA ALA A 130 -9.33 -9.68 11.50
C ALA A 130 -8.13 -9.24 10.65
N LYS A 131 -7.90 -9.92 9.50
CA LYS A 131 -6.85 -9.54 8.54
C LYS A 131 -6.97 -8.07 8.11
N ASN A 132 -8.16 -7.67 7.66
CA ASN A 132 -8.37 -6.30 7.20
C ASN A 132 -8.15 -5.27 8.32
N MET A 133 -8.57 -5.56 9.54
CA MET A 133 -8.35 -4.66 10.69
C MET A 133 -6.86 -4.52 11.02
N LEU A 134 -6.11 -5.61 10.99
CA LEU A 134 -4.66 -5.59 11.19
C LEU A 134 -3.95 -4.82 10.09
N GLU A 135 -4.27 -5.08 8.81
CA GLU A 135 -3.69 -4.36 7.66
C GLU A 135 -3.97 -2.85 7.71
N ILE A 136 -5.19 -2.44 8.09
CA ILE A 136 -5.54 -1.01 8.27
C ILE A 136 -4.73 -0.39 9.40
N ALA A 137 -4.46 -1.13 10.49
CA ALA A 137 -3.61 -0.68 11.59
C ALA A 137 -2.11 -0.65 11.21
N GLY A 138 -1.74 -1.15 10.03
CA GLY A 138 -0.34 -1.26 9.59
C GLY A 138 0.39 -2.48 10.16
N LEU A 139 -0.36 -3.49 10.63
CA LEU A 139 0.15 -4.75 11.15
C LEU A 139 -0.08 -5.89 10.15
N GLY A 140 0.70 -6.95 10.27
CA GLY A 140 0.52 -8.18 9.49
C GLY A 140 0.00 -9.33 10.37
N ILE A 141 -0.15 -10.48 9.74
CA ILE A 141 -0.30 -11.74 10.45
C ILE A 141 1.08 -12.42 10.45
N ASP A 142 1.54 -12.82 11.62
CA ASP A 142 2.75 -13.64 11.75
C ASP A 142 2.43 -15.10 11.47
N ARG A 143 1.45 -15.62 12.18
CA ARG A 143 1.07 -17.02 12.06
C ARG A 143 -0.42 -17.24 12.32
N LEU A 144 -1.02 -18.12 11.53
CA LEU A 144 -2.34 -18.71 11.75
C LEU A 144 -2.17 -20.06 12.41
N VAL A 145 -2.76 -20.25 13.58
CA VAL A 145 -2.77 -21.50 14.34
C VAL A 145 -4.21 -22.00 14.42
N TYR A 146 -4.50 -23.11 13.75
CA TYR A 146 -5.85 -23.66 13.75
C TYR A 146 -6.10 -24.52 14.98
N ARG A 147 -7.26 -24.36 15.60
CA ARG A 147 -7.71 -25.06 16.78
C ARG A 147 -9.09 -25.67 16.53
N ALA A 148 -9.35 -26.86 17.12
CA ALA A 148 -10.67 -27.47 17.05
C ALA A 148 -11.68 -26.58 17.77
N ASP A 149 -12.69 -26.11 17.03
CA ASP A 149 -13.77 -25.28 17.55
C ASP A 149 -15.00 -25.40 16.62
N MET A 150 -16.18 -25.11 17.15
CA MET A 150 -17.41 -25.08 16.34
C MET A 150 -17.46 -23.86 15.42
N ALA A 151 -16.82 -22.76 15.79
CA ALA A 151 -16.75 -21.52 15.04
C ALA A 151 -15.64 -21.57 13.98
N THR A 152 -15.94 -22.14 12.79
CA THR A 152 -14.98 -22.24 11.70
C THR A 152 -14.65 -20.86 11.09
N ASN A 153 -13.35 -20.59 10.86
CA ASN A 153 -12.82 -19.32 10.30
C ASN A 153 -13.07 -18.07 11.18
N TYR A 154 -13.25 -18.26 12.48
CA TYR A 154 -13.29 -17.16 13.45
C TYR A 154 -12.02 -17.16 14.28
N VAL A 155 -11.56 -15.96 14.64
CA VAL A 155 -10.41 -15.77 15.53
C VAL A 155 -10.85 -16.03 16.96
N LEU A 156 -10.24 -17.03 17.61
CA LEU A 156 -10.53 -17.41 18.99
C LEU A 156 -9.70 -16.58 19.97
N ALA A 157 -8.43 -16.35 19.64
CA ALA A 157 -7.49 -15.55 20.42
C ALA A 157 -6.43 -14.96 19.52
N GLU A 158 -5.81 -13.89 19.97
CA GLU A 158 -4.73 -13.19 19.26
C GLU A 158 -3.56 -12.95 20.21
N TYR A 159 -2.34 -13.04 19.66
CA TYR A 159 -1.10 -12.87 20.41
C TYR A 159 -0.17 -11.92 19.65
N CYS A 160 0.35 -10.92 20.36
CA CYS A 160 1.37 -10.01 19.89
C CYS A 160 2.59 -10.16 20.80
N ASP A 161 3.76 -10.40 20.21
CA ASP A 161 5.02 -10.65 20.95
C ASP A 161 4.88 -11.69 22.05
N GLY A 162 4.10 -12.75 21.82
CA GLY A 162 3.85 -13.82 22.77
C GLY A 162 2.84 -13.51 23.88
N HIS A 163 2.29 -12.31 23.93
CA HIS A 163 1.30 -11.89 24.91
C HIS A 163 -0.10 -11.89 24.30
N GLU A 164 -1.07 -12.41 25.03
CA GLU A 164 -2.47 -12.40 24.60
C GLU A 164 -3.04 -10.99 24.59
N VAL A 165 -3.62 -10.59 23.45
CA VAL A 165 -4.30 -9.31 23.29
C VAL A 165 -5.76 -9.49 23.73
N THR A 166 -6.19 -8.68 24.66
CA THR A 166 -7.56 -8.70 25.17
C THR A 166 -8.27 -7.39 24.84
N SER A 167 -9.58 -7.35 24.93
CA SER A 167 -10.38 -6.14 24.67
C SER A 167 -10.04 -4.95 25.59
N ARG A 168 -9.32 -5.19 26.69
CA ARG A 168 -8.87 -4.17 27.65
C ARG A 168 -7.40 -3.82 27.51
N SER A 169 -6.60 -4.64 26.82
CA SER A 169 -5.18 -4.36 26.60
C SER A 169 -5.01 -3.20 25.63
N ARG A 170 -4.18 -2.23 26.00
CA ARG A 170 -3.73 -1.14 25.13
C ARG A 170 -2.33 -1.47 24.64
N MET A 171 -2.25 -2.51 23.81
CA MET A 171 -0.99 -2.99 23.29
C MET A 171 -0.59 -2.19 22.07
N GLU A 172 0.68 -1.87 21.98
CA GLU A 172 1.28 -1.24 20.81
C GLU A 172 2.36 -2.16 20.25
N ALA A 173 2.48 -2.19 18.94
CA ALA A 173 3.47 -2.96 18.22
C ALA A 173 4.12 -2.12 17.14
N GLU A 174 5.30 -2.51 16.68
CA GLU A 174 5.96 -1.83 15.58
C GLU A 174 5.16 -1.99 14.28
N MET A 175 5.02 -0.90 13.52
CA MET A 175 4.35 -0.94 12.22
C MET A 175 5.02 -1.99 11.32
N GLY A 176 4.22 -2.88 10.72
CA GLY A 176 4.70 -3.98 9.89
C GLY A 176 5.01 -5.26 10.67
N SER A 177 4.97 -5.26 12.01
CA SER A 177 5.08 -6.48 12.80
C SER A 177 3.85 -7.38 12.62
N GLY A 178 3.98 -8.64 13.00
CA GLY A 178 2.94 -9.65 12.82
C GLY A 178 2.26 -10.02 14.13
N VAL A 179 0.97 -10.35 14.04
CA VAL A 179 0.14 -10.87 15.12
C VAL A 179 -0.17 -12.34 14.86
N THR A 180 0.01 -13.21 15.83
CA THR A 180 -0.37 -14.62 15.74
C THR A 180 -1.86 -14.77 16.06
N LEU A 181 -2.62 -15.40 15.17
CA LEU A 181 -4.05 -15.62 15.33
C LEU A 181 -4.35 -17.10 15.55
N HIS A 182 -5.09 -17.41 16.61
CA HIS A 182 -5.71 -18.71 16.80
C HIS A 182 -7.08 -18.72 16.13
N VAL A 183 -7.27 -19.60 15.16
CA VAL A 183 -8.48 -19.64 14.32
C VAL A 183 -9.21 -20.96 14.53
N GLY A 184 -10.52 -20.90 14.70
CA GLY A 184 -11.36 -22.08 14.86
C GLY A 184 -11.52 -22.85 13.56
N VAL A 185 -11.53 -24.19 13.67
CA VAL A 185 -11.88 -25.11 12.58
C VAL A 185 -12.63 -26.31 13.13
N GLN A 186 -13.75 -26.66 12.50
CA GLN A 186 -14.54 -27.82 12.94
C GLN A 186 -13.75 -29.11 12.76
N GLY A 187 -13.72 -29.95 13.79
CA GLY A 187 -12.99 -31.21 13.78
C GLY A 187 -11.46 -31.09 13.95
N GLY A 188 -10.91 -29.89 14.14
CA GLY A 188 -9.47 -29.69 14.36
C GLY A 188 -8.60 -29.79 13.12
N HIS A 189 -9.14 -30.23 11.99
CA HIS A 189 -8.43 -30.41 10.73
C HIS A 189 -9.24 -29.82 9.58
N GLY A 190 -8.57 -29.13 8.69
CA GLY A 190 -9.18 -28.57 7.49
C GLY A 190 -8.16 -28.51 6.36
N THR A 191 -8.66 -28.52 5.15
CA THR A 191 -7.83 -28.36 3.95
C THR A 191 -8.30 -27.16 3.15
N THR A 192 -7.37 -26.54 2.46
CA THR A 192 -7.61 -25.42 1.55
C THR A 192 -6.81 -25.62 0.27
N VAL A 193 -7.07 -24.81 -0.72
CA VAL A 193 -6.35 -24.84 -1.98
C VAL A 193 -5.30 -23.73 -2.00
N THR A 194 -4.07 -24.08 -2.33
CA THR A 194 -2.98 -23.11 -2.44
C THR A 194 -3.27 -22.09 -3.56
N PRO A 195 -3.34 -20.79 -3.25
CA PRO A 195 -3.64 -19.78 -4.25
C PRO A 195 -2.47 -19.59 -5.22
N ARG A 196 -2.77 -19.03 -6.38
CA ARG A 196 -1.76 -18.66 -7.37
C ARG A 196 -1.15 -17.32 -6.98
N LEU A 197 0.18 -17.29 -6.78
CA LEU A 197 0.91 -16.12 -6.30
C LEU A 197 1.92 -15.55 -7.31
N ALA A 198 2.12 -16.21 -8.45
CA ALA A 198 3.04 -15.77 -9.49
C ALA A 198 2.71 -14.34 -9.97
N GLY A 199 3.71 -13.46 -9.98
CA GLY A 199 3.59 -12.06 -10.37
C GLY A 199 3.12 -11.10 -9.26
N TYR A 200 2.77 -11.60 -8.08
CA TYR A 200 2.39 -10.75 -6.94
C TYR A 200 3.64 -10.23 -6.21
N THR A 201 3.53 -9.05 -5.60
CA THR A 201 4.53 -8.59 -4.63
C THR A 201 4.45 -9.42 -3.35
N LEU A 202 5.49 -9.37 -2.52
CA LEU A 202 5.51 -10.10 -1.24
C LEU A 202 4.27 -9.75 -0.38
N GLN A 203 3.92 -8.46 -0.30
CA GLN A 203 2.77 -8.01 0.49
C GLN A 203 1.44 -8.59 -0.04
N GLN A 204 1.26 -8.57 -1.36
CA GLN A 204 0.08 -9.14 -1.99
C GLN A 204 0.01 -10.67 -1.81
N ALA A 205 1.16 -11.34 -1.90
CA ALA A 205 1.25 -12.79 -1.71
C ALA A 205 0.90 -13.19 -0.27
N LYS A 206 1.43 -12.46 0.73
CA LYS A 206 1.09 -12.64 2.15
C LYS A 206 -0.42 -12.50 2.38
N SER A 207 -1.01 -11.41 1.90
CA SER A 207 -2.45 -11.15 2.03
C SER A 207 -3.30 -12.28 1.43
N ARG A 208 -2.92 -12.80 0.26
CA ARG A 208 -3.61 -13.92 -0.40
C ARG A 208 -3.48 -15.24 0.36
N LEU A 209 -2.30 -15.55 0.89
CA LEU A 209 -2.10 -16.74 1.71
C LEU A 209 -2.96 -16.72 2.96
N TRP A 210 -2.99 -15.61 3.68
CA TRP A 210 -3.83 -15.46 4.87
C TRP A 210 -5.32 -15.55 4.56
N GLU A 211 -5.78 -15.00 3.44
CA GLU A 211 -7.16 -15.18 2.97
C GLU A 211 -7.52 -16.64 2.72
N SER A 212 -6.55 -17.43 2.27
CA SER A 212 -6.71 -18.87 2.04
C SER A 212 -6.47 -19.72 3.28
N GLY A 213 -6.18 -19.11 4.42
CA GLY A 213 -5.90 -19.82 5.68
C GLY A 213 -4.53 -20.49 5.73
N LEU A 214 -3.57 -20.02 4.93
CA LEU A 214 -2.21 -20.53 4.85
C LEU A 214 -1.23 -19.55 5.47
N ASN A 215 -0.10 -20.07 5.94
CA ASN A 215 1.01 -19.29 6.45
C ASN A 215 2.05 -19.02 5.36
N VAL A 216 2.83 -17.96 5.57
CA VAL A 216 4.03 -17.69 4.77
C VAL A 216 5.16 -18.53 5.34
N GLY A 217 5.82 -19.29 4.50
CA GLY A 217 7.01 -20.08 4.82
C GLY A 217 8.29 -19.27 4.60
N GLU A 218 9.30 -19.95 4.09
CA GLU A 218 10.57 -19.31 3.76
C GLU A 218 10.40 -18.35 2.58
N VAL A 219 10.96 -17.16 2.71
CA VAL A 219 10.96 -16.13 1.66
C VAL A 219 12.38 -15.95 1.17
N VAL A 220 12.64 -16.39 -0.06
CA VAL A 220 13.96 -16.32 -0.69
C VAL A 220 13.93 -15.26 -1.78
N PHE A 221 14.89 -14.34 -1.72
CA PHE A 221 15.08 -13.32 -2.73
C PHE A 221 16.26 -13.68 -3.64
N ASP A 222 16.10 -13.43 -4.94
CA ASP A 222 17.19 -13.56 -5.91
C ASP A 222 18.31 -12.54 -5.60
N GLU A 223 19.52 -12.79 -6.15
CA GLU A 223 20.67 -11.87 -5.99
C GLU A 223 20.33 -10.45 -6.48
N GLY A 224 20.90 -9.45 -5.79
CA GLY A 224 20.68 -8.03 -6.09
C GLY A 224 19.43 -7.42 -5.45
N ILE A 225 18.64 -8.21 -4.72
CA ILE A 225 17.50 -7.69 -3.95
C ILE A 225 17.96 -7.32 -2.54
N ASN A 226 17.70 -6.07 -2.16
CA ASN A 226 18.02 -5.52 -0.85
C ASN A 226 16.76 -4.91 -0.20
N LEU A 227 16.88 -4.39 1.01
CA LEU A 227 15.77 -3.83 1.77
C LEU A 227 15.08 -2.64 1.07
N LEU A 228 15.75 -1.94 0.16
CA LEU A 228 15.18 -0.78 -0.55
C LEU A 228 14.31 -1.19 -1.73
N ASN A 229 14.71 -2.23 -2.46
CA ASN A 229 14.04 -2.66 -3.70
C ASN A 229 13.17 -3.91 -3.54
N GLN A 230 13.21 -4.59 -2.38
CA GLN A 230 12.42 -5.81 -2.12
C GLN A 230 10.91 -5.62 -2.27
N LYS A 231 10.40 -4.38 -2.10
CA LYS A 231 8.98 -4.05 -2.28
C LYS A 231 8.50 -4.23 -3.72
N ASP A 232 9.43 -4.09 -4.67
CA ASP A 232 9.16 -4.18 -6.11
C ASP A 232 9.35 -5.61 -6.64
N ALA A 233 9.99 -6.48 -5.82
CA ALA A 233 10.21 -7.89 -6.15
C ALA A 233 8.88 -8.64 -6.29
N ARG A 234 8.83 -9.56 -7.26
CA ARG A 234 7.63 -10.35 -7.57
C ARG A 234 7.88 -11.83 -7.41
N VAL A 235 6.89 -12.53 -6.92
CA VAL A 235 6.91 -13.99 -6.78
C VAL A 235 7.00 -14.63 -8.16
N TYR A 236 8.00 -15.49 -8.36
CA TYR A 236 8.13 -16.31 -9.55
C TYR A 236 8.01 -17.81 -9.26
N ALA A 237 8.18 -18.23 -8.00
CA ALA A 237 7.98 -19.63 -7.62
C ALA A 237 7.38 -19.71 -6.21
N GLN A 238 6.59 -20.75 -5.99
CA GLN A 238 5.99 -21.07 -4.69
C GLN A 238 6.02 -22.58 -4.44
N SER A 239 6.11 -22.99 -3.18
CA SER A 239 6.04 -24.38 -2.75
C SER A 239 5.19 -24.49 -1.47
N PRO A 240 4.08 -25.27 -1.45
CA PRO A 240 3.48 -26.05 -2.53
C PRO A 240 3.05 -25.23 -3.74
N GLY A 241 3.04 -25.87 -4.91
CA GLY A 241 2.57 -25.24 -6.15
C GLY A 241 1.10 -24.84 -6.07
N GLN A 242 0.69 -23.97 -7.01
CA GLN A 242 -0.69 -23.48 -7.10
C GLN A 242 -1.72 -24.61 -7.26
N GLU A 243 -2.94 -24.38 -6.78
CA GLU A 243 -4.09 -25.29 -6.88
C GLU A 243 -3.90 -26.67 -6.24
N ARG A 244 -2.87 -26.82 -5.40
CA ARG A 244 -2.68 -28.03 -4.60
C ARG A 244 -3.43 -27.92 -3.28
N THR A 245 -3.97 -29.04 -2.83
CA THR A 245 -4.59 -29.14 -1.52
C THR A 245 -3.51 -29.08 -0.45
N ALA A 246 -3.69 -28.20 0.52
CA ALA A 246 -2.82 -28.01 1.67
C ALA A 246 -3.63 -27.99 2.96
N ALA A 247 -3.04 -28.38 4.07
CA ALA A 247 -3.69 -28.28 5.37
C ALA A 247 -3.81 -26.80 5.78
N LEU A 248 -4.90 -26.43 6.44
CA LEU A 248 -5.04 -25.09 7.02
C LEU A 248 -3.88 -24.81 7.98
N GLY A 249 -3.33 -23.60 7.93
CA GLY A 249 -2.17 -23.22 8.72
C GLY A 249 -0.82 -23.74 8.22
N SER A 250 -0.78 -24.52 7.13
CA SER A 250 0.51 -24.92 6.54
C SER A 250 1.22 -23.75 5.88
N ALA A 251 2.54 -23.82 5.84
CA ALA A 251 3.39 -22.79 5.25
C ALA A 251 3.55 -22.96 3.74
N VAL A 252 3.65 -21.85 3.05
CA VAL A 252 3.97 -21.78 1.61
C VAL A 252 5.22 -20.94 1.43
N ASP A 253 6.27 -21.57 0.89
CA ASP A 253 7.54 -20.91 0.60
C ASP A 253 7.45 -20.10 -0.69
N LEU A 254 8.13 -18.96 -0.72
CA LEU A 254 8.06 -18.00 -1.81
C LEU A 254 9.46 -17.66 -2.31
N ARG A 255 9.61 -17.58 -3.64
CA ARG A 255 10.82 -17.06 -4.27
C ARG A 255 10.49 -15.82 -5.09
N LEU A 256 11.23 -14.75 -4.87
CA LEU A 256 10.99 -13.44 -5.46
C LEU A 256 12.17 -12.97 -6.31
N THR A 257 11.84 -12.25 -7.38
CA THR A 257 12.81 -11.68 -8.32
C THR A 257 12.42 -10.27 -8.71
N LEU A 258 13.39 -9.44 -9.10
CA LEU A 258 13.17 -8.16 -9.77
C LEU A 258 13.06 -8.30 -11.29
N ASP A 259 13.44 -9.47 -11.84
CA ASP A 259 13.32 -9.74 -13.27
C ASP A 259 11.84 -9.92 -13.66
N CYS A 260 11.26 -8.87 -14.23
CA CYS A 260 9.89 -8.87 -14.72
C CYS A 260 9.66 -9.98 -15.76
N THR A 261 10.65 -10.26 -16.63
CA THR A 261 10.53 -11.28 -17.68
C THR A 261 10.35 -12.67 -17.08
N LYS A 262 11.14 -12.98 -16.03
CA LYS A 262 11.06 -14.24 -15.29
C LYS A 262 9.71 -14.39 -14.60
N SER A 263 9.22 -13.34 -13.94
CA SER A 263 7.94 -13.34 -13.22
C SER A 263 6.75 -13.43 -14.19
N ASP A 264 6.77 -12.70 -15.31
CA ASP A 264 5.68 -12.70 -16.29
C ASP A 264 5.59 -14.02 -17.04
N ARG A 265 6.73 -14.65 -17.36
CA ARG A 265 6.76 -15.99 -17.96
C ARG A 265 6.11 -17.00 -17.03
N THR A 266 6.51 -17.04 -15.77
CA THR A 266 5.93 -17.96 -14.79
C THR A 266 4.44 -17.70 -14.59
N ARG A 267 4.03 -16.43 -14.57
CA ARG A 267 2.62 -16.04 -14.50
C ARG A 267 1.81 -16.56 -15.69
N ALA A 268 2.32 -16.40 -16.90
CA ALA A 268 1.66 -16.88 -18.12
C ALA A 268 1.57 -18.42 -18.15
N GLU A 269 2.63 -19.12 -17.74
CA GLU A 269 2.64 -20.57 -17.61
C GLU A 269 1.61 -21.05 -16.57
N ALA A 270 1.53 -20.36 -15.42
CA ALA A 270 0.57 -20.63 -14.37
C ALA A 270 -0.89 -20.40 -14.83
N GLU A 271 -1.13 -19.33 -15.60
CA GLU A 271 -2.46 -19.08 -16.18
C GLU A 271 -2.87 -20.14 -17.19
N LYS A 272 -1.95 -20.56 -18.04
CA LYS A 272 -2.19 -21.62 -19.02
C LYS A 272 -2.53 -22.96 -18.33
N ALA A 273 -1.77 -23.32 -17.30
CA ALA A 273 -2.03 -24.52 -16.52
C ALA A 273 -3.41 -24.48 -15.82
N ALA A 274 -3.77 -23.33 -15.22
CA ALA A 274 -5.06 -23.15 -14.55
C ALA A 274 -6.25 -23.25 -15.53
N ARG A 275 -6.11 -22.70 -16.74
CA ARG A 275 -7.13 -22.85 -17.81
C ARG A 275 -7.29 -24.30 -18.21
N GLY A 276 -6.19 -25.03 -18.38
CA GLY A 276 -6.23 -26.46 -18.72
C GLY A 276 -6.95 -27.28 -17.64
N LEU A 277 -6.64 -27.06 -16.37
CA LEU A 277 -7.30 -27.73 -15.25
C LEU A 277 -8.81 -27.39 -15.16
N ALA A 278 -9.17 -26.13 -15.40
CA ALA A 278 -10.56 -25.70 -15.40
C ALA A 278 -11.36 -26.34 -16.55
N GLU A 279 -10.77 -26.48 -17.74
CA GLU A 279 -11.38 -27.19 -18.89
C GLU A 279 -11.55 -28.66 -18.60
N GLU A 280 -10.54 -29.31 -18.01
CA GLU A 280 -10.62 -30.73 -17.64
C GLU A 280 -11.70 -30.97 -16.59
N ARG A 281 -11.80 -30.09 -15.56
CA ARG A 281 -12.86 -30.19 -14.56
C ARG A 281 -14.25 -30.04 -15.19
N ARG A 282 -14.46 -29.05 -16.05
CA ARG A 282 -15.72 -28.86 -16.79
C ARG A 282 -16.06 -30.06 -17.67
N ARG A 283 -15.04 -30.71 -18.28
CA ARG A 283 -15.23 -31.89 -19.09
C ARG A 283 -15.68 -33.08 -18.23
N ARG A 284 -15.10 -33.25 -17.04
CA ARG A 284 -15.52 -34.30 -16.07
C ARG A 284 -16.94 -34.05 -15.56
N GLU A 285 -17.27 -32.83 -15.17
CA GLU A 285 -18.61 -32.46 -14.71
C GLU A 285 -19.68 -32.72 -15.79
N ARG A 286 -19.39 -32.42 -17.06
CA ARG A 286 -20.28 -32.74 -18.19
C ARG A 286 -20.43 -34.25 -18.37
N ALA A 287 -19.34 -35.00 -18.33
CA ALA A 287 -19.40 -36.45 -18.47
C ALA A 287 -20.18 -37.12 -17.33
N GLU A 288 -20.04 -36.62 -16.10
CA GLU A 288 -20.83 -37.07 -14.94
C GLU A 288 -22.31 -36.70 -15.10
N ALA A 289 -22.63 -35.48 -15.54
CA ALA A 289 -24.00 -35.06 -15.80
C ALA A 289 -24.65 -35.88 -16.92
N ASP A 290 -23.93 -36.17 -18.00
CA ASP A 290 -24.41 -37.04 -19.10
C ASP A 290 -24.64 -38.49 -18.63
N SER A 291 -23.75 -39.00 -17.75
CA SER A 291 -23.92 -40.33 -17.16
C SER A 291 -25.15 -40.42 -16.26
N LEU A 292 -25.36 -39.41 -15.40
CA LEU A 292 -26.52 -39.31 -14.54
C LEU A 292 -27.82 -39.14 -15.36
N ALA A 293 -27.79 -38.36 -16.44
CA ALA A 293 -28.93 -38.20 -17.34
C ALA A 293 -29.31 -39.50 -18.02
N LYS A 294 -28.33 -40.32 -18.45
CA LYS A 294 -28.55 -41.65 -19.01
C LYS A 294 -29.17 -42.63 -18.01
N LEU A 295 -28.64 -42.66 -16.78
CA LEU A 295 -29.21 -43.47 -15.70
C LEU A 295 -30.65 -43.13 -15.39
N ARG A 296 -30.97 -41.84 -15.30
CA ARG A 296 -32.35 -41.36 -15.08
C ARG A 296 -33.29 -41.74 -16.24
N LEU A 297 -32.78 -41.70 -17.47
CA LEU A 297 -33.56 -42.11 -18.65
C LEU A 297 -33.84 -43.60 -18.63
N GLU A 298 -32.86 -44.44 -18.28
CA GLU A 298 -33.01 -45.90 -18.12
C GLU A 298 -33.99 -46.24 -17.01
N GLU A 299 -33.89 -45.55 -15.84
CA GLU A 299 -34.87 -45.73 -14.75
C GLU A 299 -36.28 -45.32 -15.16
N ALA A 300 -36.45 -44.23 -15.92
CA ALA A 300 -37.74 -43.80 -16.43
C ALA A 300 -38.34 -44.78 -17.47
N LEU A 301 -37.49 -45.45 -18.26
CA LEU A 301 -37.91 -46.47 -19.23
C LEU A 301 -38.23 -47.84 -18.58
N THR A 302 -37.64 -48.13 -17.43
CA THR A 302 -37.86 -49.35 -16.67
C THR A 302 -38.91 -49.24 -15.59
N ALA A 303 -39.41 -48.05 -15.31
CA ALA A 303 -40.51 -47.85 -14.36
C ALA A 303 -41.79 -48.51 -14.92
N PRO A 304 -42.45 -49.42 -14.17
CA PRO A 304 -43.70 -50.04 -14.63
C PRO A 304 -44.76 -48.95 -14.80
N GLU A 305 -45.36 -48.90 -15.98
CA GLU A 305 -46.46 -48.04 -16.36
C GLU A 305 -47.56 -48.16 -15.30
N ALA A 306 -47.71 -47.17 -14.43
CA ALA A 306 -48.81 -47.11 -13.48
C ALA A 306 -50.14 -47.00 -14.28
N ALA A 307 -50.93 -48.07 -14.22
CA ALA A 307 -52.25 -48.10 -14.86
C ALA A 307 -53.07 -46.88 -14.48
N PRO A 308 -53.86 -46.31 -15.42
CA PRO A 308 -54.69 -45.14 -15.11
C PRO A 308 -55.80 -45.58 -14.16
N GLU A 309 -55.78 -45.11 -12.96
CA GLU A 309 -56.85 -45.25 -11.99
C GLU A 309 -58.08 -44.45 -12.49
N ALA A 310 -59.13 -45.20 -12.77
CA ALA A 310 -60.39 -44.73 -13.34
C ALA A 310 -61.02 -43.61 -12.48
N ALA A 311 -61.37 -42.54 -13.12
CA ALA A 311 -62.22 -41.51 -12.60
C ALA A 311 -63.57 -42.08 -12.19
N ALA A 312 -63.90 -42.07 -10.91
CA ALA A 312 -65.26 -42.23 -10.43
C ALA A 312 -65.76 -40.88 -9.86
N ALA A 313 -66.80 -40.45 -10.48
CA ALA A 313 -67.58 -39.25 -10.23
C ALA A 313 -68.17 -39.20 -8.81
N GLY A 314 -68.41 -37.98 -8.34
CA GLY A 314 -69.48 -37.77 -7.40
C GLY A 314 -69.29 -36.63 -6.39
N GLY A 315 -70.06 -35.56 -6.57
CA GLY A 315 -70.62 -34.82 -5.45
C GLY A 315 -70.06 -33.41 -5.16
N ASP A 316 -70.64 -32.49 -5.86
CA ASP A 316 -71.23 -31.22 -5.40
C ASP A 316 -71.22 -31.00 -3.86
N ASP A 317 -70.57 -30.00 -3.35
CA ASP A 317 -71.27 -29.02 -2.53
C ASP A 317 -70.43 -27.72 -2.33
N ARG A 318 -71.17 -26.62 -2.52
CA ARG A 318 -70.81 -25.21 -2.31
C ARG A 318 -70.38 -24.94 -0.87
N ASN A 319 -69.39 -24.15 -0.66
CA ASN A 319 -69.49 -22.94 0.19
C ASN A 319 -68.21 -22.10 0.11
N GLU A 320 -68.34 -20.95 -0.52
CA GLU A 320 -67.68 -19.72 -0.14
C GLU A 320 -68.46 -19.10 1.02
N PRO A 321 -68.03 -17.98 1.71
CA PRO A 321 -66.81 -17.19 1.65
C PRO A 321 -66.22 -16.79 3.03
N ASP A 322 -65.42 -15.78 2.94
CA ASP A 322 -65.11 -14.69 3.90
C ASP A 322 -63.73 -14.79 4.60
N ASP A 323 -62.90 -13.94 4.09
CA ASP A 323 -62.47 -12.64 4.64
C ASP A 323 -61.67 -12.61 5.93
N GLU A 324 -60.70 -11.82 5.77
CA GLU A 324 -60.13 -10.84 6.71
C GLU A 324 -58.85 -11.20 7.51
N PHE A 325 -57.88 -10.43 7.16
CA PHE A 325 -57.16 -9.43 7.95
C PHE A 325 -55.98 -9.83 8.87
N PHE A 326 -54.90 -9.10 8.59
CA PHE A 326 -53.93 -8.44 9.50
C PHE A 326 -52.99 -9.31 10.36
N PHE A 327 -51.75 -9.18 10.23
CA PHE A 327 -50.72 -8.22 10.59
C PHE A 327 -49.37 -8.70 10.04
#